data_76180367c4e982246c8dbfc7525d2fb4
#
_entry.id   76180367c4e982246c8dbfc7525d2fb4
#
_cell.length_a   1.000
_cell.length_b   1.000
_cell.length_c   1.000
_cell.angle_alpha   90.00
_cell.angle_beta   90.00
_cell.angle_gamma   90.00
#
_symmetry.space_group_name_H-M   'P 1'
#
loop_
_entity.id
_entity.type
_entity.pdbx_description
1 polymer ?
#
loop_
_entity_poly.entity_id
_entity_poly.type
_entity_poly.pdbx_seq_one_letter_code
_entity_poly.pdbx_strand_id
1 'polypeptide(L)'
;MLETKRIARVKALVHNLTRWSGWMGIVGVILFATAWFWFPFPIENFRQYDASRCITDRNGEILRTTLSPQGQRCLPIPLADAGKWLPVAIVATEDKRFRRHHGVDFLALSRAIGQLAWNREVISGASTISTQLVRLANPRPRTLPSKIIEAFRALQMETILSKDEILEQYLNRAPFGSNLVGIRAASLHYFSKEPTDLSLTEASLLAGLPQSPSRLRPDRHPQSAKKRRDHVLERMVECRFIEKDRSKASIQMPILLEPWTPPFLAPHFVDSILQGKLNLPSQTTLDLHFQKLTEDLITRHSSDKAHGTGVVILDAANGDILAMVGSPDYRNKRGAGQVNVTLAQRSPGSTLKPFAYALAMDRGLLTPEEILKDNPLNLPGYQPKNFDGNFRGAVSARQALIQSLNLPAIEILRRIGQKSFLETMQGLGLTTLNETRDHYGLNLILGGGEVRLLDLARAYAKLAQAKPGDTISPEAAFLVAKILSGNERDLAVFG
;
A
#
# COMPACT_ATOMS: atom_id res chain seq x y z
N MET A 1 -15.48 84.28 13.00
CA MET A 1 -14.50 83.78 13.98
C MET A 1 -14.81 82.36 14.54
N LEU A 2 -16.07 81.98 14.68
CA LEU A 2 -16.45 80.63 15.10
C LEU A 2 -16.25 79.50 14.03
N GLU A 3 -16.49 79.85 12.76
CA GLU A 3 -16.34 78.91 11.64
C GLU A 3 -14.87 78.52 11.32
N THR A 4 -13.97 79.51 11.41
CA THR A 4 -12.52 79.30 11.21
C THR A 4 -11.93 78.37 12.32
N LYS A 5 -12.40 78.46 13.57
CA LYS A 5 -11.99 77.54 14.66
C LYS A 5 -12.52 76.15 14.48
N ARG A 6 -13.67 75.99 13.84
CA ARG A 6 -14.29 74.67 13.56
C ARG A 6 -13.55 73.97 12.44
N ILE A 7 -13.17 74.64 11.38
CA ILE A 7 -12.39 74.13 10.27
C ILE A 7 -10.96 73.74 10.71
N ALA A 8 -10.32 74.54 11.58
CA ALA A 8 -9.00 74.20 12.12
C ALA A 8 -9.04 72.94 13.03
N ARG A 9 -10.09 72.77 13.85
CA ARG A 9 -10.27 71.55 14.67
C ARG A 9 -10.50 70.29 13.79
N VAL A 10 -11.30 70.38 12.72
CA VAL A 10 -11.54 69.27 11.82
C VAL A 10 -10.25 68.90 11.05
N LYS A 11 -9.46 69.90 10.58
CA LYS A 11 -8.16 69.63 9.94
C LYS A 11 -7.16 68.97 10.92
N ALA A 12 -7.09 69.42 12.17
CA ALA A 12 -6.24 68.83 13.20
C ALA A 12 -6.71 67.40 13.54
N LEU A 13 -8.03 67.14 13.62
CA LEU A 13 -8.58 65.82 13.85
C LEU A 13 -8.24 64.83 12.68
N VAL A 14 -8.43 65.28 11.44
CA VAL A 14 -8.09 64.49 10.23
C VAL A 14 -6.58 64.23 10.18
N HIS A 15 -5.74 65.24 10.46
CA HIS A 15 -4.29 65.09 10.50
C HIS A 15 -3.81 64.10 11.58
N ASN A 16 -4.43 64.15 12.78
CA ASN A 16 -4.14 63.18 13.84
C ASN A 16 -4.60 61.77 13.46
N LEU A 17 -5.80 61.60 12.90
CA LEU A 17 -6.33 60.34 12.43
C LEU A 17 -5.43 59.72 11.35
N THR A 18 -4.90 60.52 10.38
CA THR A 18 -3.97 60.02 9.36
C THR A 18 -2.60 59.66 9.94
N ARG A 19 -2.10 60.40 10.95
CA ARG A 19 -0.86 60.03 11.65
C ARG A 19 -1.03 58.75 12.46
N TRP A 20 -2.12 58.59 13.21
CA TRP A 20 -2.41 57.37 13.98
C TRP A 20 -2.62 56.16 13.06
N SER A 21 -3.29 56.30 11.92
CA SER A 21 -3.43 55.22 10.94
C SER A 21 -2.09 54.80 10.34
N GLY A 22 -1.19 55.76 10.08
CA GLY A 22 0.19 55.50 9.62
C GLY A 22 1.01 54.71 10.64
N TRP A 23 0.99 55.14 11.92
CA TRP A 23 1.68 54.39 13.01
C TRP A 23 1.12 53.01 13.23
N MET A 24 -0.21 52.83 13.20
CA MET A 24 -0.86 51.53 13.28
C MET A 24 -0.45 50.61 12.13
N GLY A 25 -0.30 51.12 10.92
CA GLY A 25 0.20 50.40 9.76
C GLY A 25 1.64 49.91 9.97
N ILE A 26 2.55 50.78 10.44
CA ILE A 26 3.95 50.43 10.71
C ILE A 26 4.04 49.36 11.80
N VAL A 27 3.32 49.53 12.92
CA VAL A 27 3.25 48.51 14.00
C VAL A 27 2.72 47.19 13.47
N GLY A 28 1.68 47.19 12.63
CA GLY A 28 1.14 46.00 11.98
C GLY A 28 2.16 45.25 11.11
N VAL A 29 2.94 46.01 10.33
CA VAL A 29 4.01 45.44 9.49
C VAL A 29 5.13 44.82 10.36
N ILE A 30 5.54 45.52 11.43
CA ILE A 30 6.55 45.01 12.37
C ILE A 30 6.06 43.72 13.05
N LEU A 31 4.84 43.71 13.54
CA LEU A 31 4.24 42.51 14.16
C LEU A 31 4.14 41.35 13.18
N PHE A 32 3.74 41.63 11.94
CA PHE A 32 3.67 40.64 10.88
C PHE A 32 5.08 40.05 10.56
N ALA A 33 6.08 40.93 10.38
CA ALA A 33 7.46 40.50 10.12
C ALA A 33 8.03 39.71 11.30
N THR A 34 7.79 40.16 12.53
CA THR A 34 8.20 39.43 13.74
C THR A 34 7.53 38.06 13.79
N ALA A 35 6.22 38.00 13.58
CA ALA A 35 5.48 36.74 13.57
C ALA A 35 5.98 35.78 12.45
N TRP A 36 6.36 36.33 11.30
CA TRP A 36 6.92 35.55 10.17
C TRP A 36 8.20 34.80 10.56
N PHE A 37 9.08 35.43 11.28
CA PHE A 37 10.33 34.82 11.75
C PHE A 37 10.15 33.89 12.94
N TRP A 38 9.31 34.26 13.93
CA TRP A 38 9.16 33.47 15.15
C TRP A 38 8.22 32.27 15.00
N PHE A 39 7.37 32.26 14.00
CA PHE A 39 6.44 31.17 13.75
C PHE A 39 6.63 30.60 12.32
N PRO A 40 7.69 29.81 12.07
CA PRO A 40 7.92 29.21 10.76
C PRO A 40 6.77 28.30 10.35
N PHE A 41 6.61 28.12 9.02
CA PHE A 41 5.57 27.25 8.49
C PHE A 41 5.85 25.78 8.79
N PRO A 42 4.91 25.04 9.38
CA PRO A 42 5.11 23.63 9.75
C PRO A 42 4.92 22.71 8.53
N ILE A 43 5.90 22.73 7.61
CA ILE A 43 5.82 22.01 6.33
C ILE A 43 5.58 20.50 6.51
N GLU A 44 6.08 19.90 7.59
CA GLU A 44 5.93 18.46 7.84
C GLU A 44 4.46 18.02 7.94
N ASN A 45 3.58 18.88 8.50
CA ASN A 45 2.14 18.61 8.57
C ASN A 45 1.48 18.53 7.18
N PHE A 46 2.15 19.03 6.14
CA PHE A 46 1.66 19.04 4.77
C PHE A 46 2.29 17.94 3.91
N ARG A 47 3.40 17.35 4.33
CA ARG A 47 4.05 16.25 3.61
C ARG A 47 3.49 14.89 3.97
N GLN A 48 2.89 14.74 5.14
CA GLN A 48 2.35 13.48 5.62
C GLN A 48 0.83 13.44 5.47
N TYR A 49 0.32 12.32 5.00
CA TYR A 49 -1.10 12.01 4.96
C TYR A 49 -1.40 10.92 5.98
N ASP A 50 -2.55 11.03 6.65
CA ASP A 50 -3.16 9.90 7.36
C ASP A 50 -3.77 8.93 6.34
N ALA A 51 -2.91 8.34 5.53
CA ALA A 51 -3.32 7.54 4.39
C ALA A 51 -3.81 6.14 4.79
N SER A 52 -4.76 5.65 4.04
CA SER A 52 -5.10 4.23 3.98
C SER A 52 -3.96 3.45 3.33
N ARG A 53 -3.67 2.25 3.84
CA ARG A 53 -2.76 1.36 3.12
C ARG A 53 -3.52 0.76 1.93
N CYS A 54 -2.97 0.94 0.74
CA CYS A 54 -3.45 0.34 -0.50
C CYS A 54 -2.42 -0.68 -0.96
N ILE A 55 -2.75 -1.96 -0.86
CA ILE A 55 -1.88 -3.04 -1.30
C ILE A 55 -2.29 -3.43 -2.71
N THR A 56 -1.34 -3.40 -3.65
CA THR A 56 -1.56 -3.74 -5.05
C THR A 56 -0.70 -4.93 -5.49
N ASP A 57 -1.10 -5.58 -6.56
CA ASP A 57 -0.28 -6.55 -7.25
C ASP A 57 0.88 -5.85 -8.02
N ARG A 58 1.67 -6.62 -8.76
CA ARG A 58 2.80 -6.11 -9.57
C ARG A 58 2.37 -5.16 -10.69
N ASN A 59 1.14 -5.27 -11.16
CA ASN A 59 0.56 -4.49 -12.26
C ASN A 59 -0.22 -3.25 -11.75
N GLY A 60 -0.31 -3.03 -10.43
CA GLY A 60 -1.06 -1.92 -9.82
C GLY A 60 -2.52 -2.24 -9.50
N GLU A 61 -3.00 -3.47 -9.77
CA GLU A 61 -4.36 -3.90 -9.41
C GLU A 61 -4.53 -3.95 -7.89
N ILE A 62 -5.59 -3.33 -7.38
CA ILE A 62 -5.85 -3.24 -5.94
C ILE A 62 -6.23 -4.61 -5.38
N LEU A 63 -5.41 -5.13 -4.48
CA LEU A 63 -5.71 -6.36 -3.72
C LEU A 63 -6.55 -6.06 -2.48
N ARG A 64 -6.21 -4.99 -1.77
CA ARG A 64 -6.93 -4.53 -0.56
C ARG A 64 -6.61 -3.09 -0.22
N THR A 65 -7.60 -2.41 0.36
CA THR A 65 -7.41 -1.13 1.04
C THR A 65 -7.80 -1.26 2.52
N THR A 66 -7.04 -0.62 3.40
CA THR A 66 -7.41 -0.48 4.82
C THR A 66 -8.02 0.88 5.07
N LEU A 67 -8.56 1.11 6.26
CA LEU A 67 -8.84 2.47 6.73
C LEU A 67 -7.55 3.09 7.29
N SER A 68 -7.49 4.42 7.29
CA SER A 68 -6.45 5.16 8.00
C SER A 68 -6.57 4.97 9.52
N PRO A 69 -5.56 5.35 10.33
CA PRO A 69 -5.65 5.30 11.79
C PRO A 69 -6.87 6.04 12.36
N GLN A 70 -7.37 7.06 11.66
CA GLN A 70 -8.55 7.84 12.03
C GLN A 70 -9.87 7.23 11.52
N GLY A 71 -9.85 6.03 10.96
CA GLY A 71 -11.02 5.34 10.42
C GLY A 71 -11.54 5.92 9.10
N GLN A 72 -10.70 6.69 8.39
CA GLN A 72 -11.04 7.30 7.10
C GLN A 72 -10.50 6.46 5.95
N ARG A 73 -11.14 6.56 4.80
CA ARG A 73 -10.60 6.05 3.53
C ARG A 73 -9.90 7.21 2.82
N CYS A 74 -8.57 7.20 2.84
CA CYS A 74 -7.72 8.21 2.25
C CYS A 74 -6.68 7.53 1.34
N LEU A 75 -6.80 7.74 0.03
CA LEU A 75 -5.95 7.16 -1.00
C LEU A 75 -5.27 8.30 -1.78
N PRO A 76 -4.15 8.84 -1.28
CA PRO A 76 -3.47 9.96 -1.93
C PRO A 76 -2.94 9.58 -3.31
N ILE A 77 -2.99 10.54 -4.24
CA ILE A 77 -2.45 10.42 -5.60
C ILE A 77 -1.71 11.70 -6.00
N PRO A 78 -0.75 11.61 -6.94
CA PRO A 78 -0.16 12.79 -7.57
C PRO A 78 -1.22 13.61 -8.33
N LEU A 79 -0.97 14.92 -8.49
CA LEU A 79 -1.87 15.79 -9.25
C LEU A 79 -2.04 15.33 -10.72
N ALA A 80 -1.02 14.72 -11.31
CA ALA A 80 -1.06 14.16 -12.65
C ALA A 80 -2.17 13.10 -12.83
N ASP A 81 -2.46 12.35 -11.76
CA ASP A 81 -3.47 11.28 -11.75
C ASP A 81 -4.87 11.78 -11.34
N ALA A 82 -5.02 13.08 -11.06
CA ALA A 82 -6.30 13.67 -10.69
C ALA A 82 -7.29 13.83 -11.87
N GLY A 83 -6.87 13.46 -13.07
CA GLY A 83 -7.67 13.56 -14.29
C GLY A 83 -7.83 15.01 -14.80
N LYS A 84 -8.45 15.12 -15.96
CA LYS A 84 -8.56 16.40 -16.66
C LYS A 84 -9.54 17.39 -16.00
N TRP A 85 -10.69 16.89 -15.52
CA TRP A 85 -11.83 17.75 -15.20
C TRP A 85 -11.90 18.16 -13.73
N LEU A 86 -11.49 17.28 -12.82
CA LEU A 86 -11.69 17.48 -11.39
C LEU A 86 -10.86 18.65 -10.83
N PRO A 87 -9.55 18.80 -11.14
CA PRO A 87 -8.77 19.93 -10.67
C PRO A 87 -9.35 21.29 -11.11
N VAL A 88 -9.76 21.40 -12.38
CA VAL A 88 -10.32 22.66 -12.91
C VAL A 88 -11.72 22.95 -12.36
N ALA A 89 -12.53 21.93 -12.09
CA ALA A 89 -13.84 22.08 -11.48
C ALA A 89 -13.73 22.56 -10.02
N ILE A 90 -12.77 22.05 -9.25
CA ILE A 90 -12.44 22.51 -7.89
C ILE A 90 -12.00 23.97 -7.92
N VAL A 91 -11.07 24.33 -8.81
CA VAL A 91 -10.58 25.71 -8.93
C VAL A 91 -11.72 26.66 -9.32
N ALA A 92 -12.57 26.30 -10.28
CA ALA A 92 -13.72 27.10 -10.69
C ALA A 92 -14.69 27.39 -9.53
N THR A 93 -14.86 26.40 -8.66
CA THR A 93 -15.88 26.40 -7.60
C THR A 93 -15.38 27.03 -6.31
N GLU A 94 -14.20 26.63 -5.85
CA GLU A 94 -13.65 27.01 -4.55
C GLU A 94 -12.83 28.31 -4.64
N ASP A 95 -12.09 28.54 -5.74
CA ASP A 95 -11.14 29.64 -5.85
C ASP A 95 -10.80 29.99 -7.30
N LYS A 96 -11.69 30.71 -7.99
CA LYS A 96 -11.52 31.03 -9.42
C LYS A 96 -10.25 31.80 -9.77
N ARG A 97 -9.59 32.44 -8.80
CA ARG A 97 -8.36 33.18 -8.98
C ARG A 97 -7.14 32.51 -8.36
N PHE A 98 -7.25 31.25 -8.00
CA PHE A 98 -6.22 30.46 -7.33
C PHE A 98 -4.81 30.68 -7.91
N ARG A 99 -4.69 30.68 -9.24
CA ARG A 99 -3.41 30.84 -9.93
C ARG A 99 -2.86 32.30 -9.92
N ARG A 100 -3.63 33.29 -9.40
CA ARG A 100 -3.31 34.72 -9.51
C ARG A 100 -2.99 35.41 -8.18
N HIS A 101 -3.33 34.81 -7.07
CA HIS A 101 -3.05 35.37 -5.74
C HIS A 101 -2.00 34.54 -5.01
N HIS A 102 -1.46 35.07 -3.91
CA HIS A 102 -0.47 34.42 -3.06
C HIS A 102 -1.08 34.07 -1.69
N GLY A 103 -1.87 33.00 -1.62
CA GLY A 103 -2.47 32.46 -0.40
C GLY A 103 -3.79 33.12 -0.02
N VAL A 104 -3.91 34.43 -0.11
CA VAL A 104 -5.11 35.20 0.20
C VAL A 104 -5.56 35.99 -1.01
N ASP A 105 -6.84 35.90 -1.35
CA ASP A 105 -7.44 36.72 -2.38
C ASP A 105 -7.96 38.05 -1.78
N PHE A 106 -7.10 39.10 -1.75
CA PHE A 106 -7.44 40.41 -1.20
C PHE A 106 -8.60 41.09 -1.93
N LEU A 107 -8.78 40.87 -3.25
CA LEU A 107 -9.91 41.40 -4.00
C LEU A 107 -11.23 40.69 -3.68
N ALA A 108 -11.20 39.37 -3.38
CA ALA A 108 -12.37 38.69 -2.90
C ALA A 108 -12.69 39.10 -1.45
N LEU A 109 -11.67 39.26 -0.61
CA LEU A 109 -11.80 39.72 0.77
C LEU A 109 -12.41 41.13 0.86
N SER A 110 -11.90 42.10 0.07
CA SER A 110 -12.45 43.46 0.06
C SER A 110 -13.91 43.50 -0.41
N ARG A 111 -14.25 42.68 -1.40
CA ARG A 111 -15.63 42.52 -1.86
C ARG A 111 -16.53 41.92 -0.77
N ALA A 112 -16.07 40.88 -0.07
CA ALA A 112 -16.82 40.25 1.01
C ALA A 112 -17.05 41.20 2.19
N ILE A 113 -16.05 42.01 2.54
CA ILE A 113 -16.17 43.09 3.56
C ILE A 113 -17.19 44.17 3.13
N GLY A 114 -17.12 44.60 1.87
CA GLY A 114 -18.08 45.57 1.33
C GLY A 114 -19.53 45.03 1.34
N GLN A 115 -19.72 43.78 0.95
CA GLN A 115 -21.05 43.11 1.02
C GLN A 115 -21.58 42.97 2.46
N LEU A 116 -20.71 42.62 3.41
CA LEU A 116 -21.07 42.55 4.81
C LEU A 116 -21.49 43.90 5.36
N ALA A 117 -20.75 44.98 4.98
CA ALA A 117 -21.07 46.34 5.41
C ALA A 117 -22.39 46.84 4.84
N TRP A 118 -22.71 46.48 3.57
CA TRP A 118 -23.90 46.94 2.86
C TRP A 118 -25.15 46.11 3.15
N ASN A 119 -25.02 44.77 3.07
CA ASN A 119 -26.17 43.84 3.15
C ASN A 119 -26.36 43.23 4.54
N ARG A 120 -25.46 43.49 5.50
CA ARG A 120 -25.41 42.82 6.83
C ARG A 120 -25.35 41.27 6.77
N GLU A 121 -25.12 40.70 5.61
CA GLU A 121 -24.98 39.28 5.36
C GLU A 121 -23.71 38.98 4.56
N VAL A 122 -23.08 37.83 4.87
CA VAL A 122 -21.91 37.34 4.12
C VAL A 122 -22.41 36.52 2.93
N ILE A 123 -22.51 37.16 1.76
CA ILE A 123 -23.02 36.54 0.53
C ILE A 123 -21.94 35.75 -0.20
N SER A 124 -20.67 36.07 -0.04
CA SER A 124 -19.56 35.35 -0.71
C SER A 124 -18.46 34.95 0.26
N GLY A 125 -17.94 33.71 0.12
CA GLY A 125 -16.77 33.25 0.86
C GLY A 125 -15.49 33.91 0.32
N ALA A 126 -14.66 34.44 1.23
CA ALA A 126 -13.32 34.95 0.91
C ALA A 126 -12.22 33.89 1.14
N SER A 127 -12.60 32.65 1.43
CA SER A 127 -11.66 31.55 1.68
C SER A 127 -11.09 31.04 0.35
N THR A 128 -9.77 30.93 0.29
CA THR A 128 -9.03 30.38 -0.86
C THR A 128 -8.78 28.90 -0.67
N ILE A 129 -8.37 28.17 -1.72
CA ILE A 129 -7.89 26.78 -1.61
C ILE A 129 -6.75 26.70 -0.60
N SER A 130 -5.83 27.67 -0.61
CA SER A 130 -4.69 27.72 0.31
C SER A 130 -5.11 27.86 1.77
N THR A 131 -6.07 28.73 2.10
CA THR A 131 -6.59 28.87 3.48
C THR A 131 -7.39 27.64 3.90
N GLN A 132 -8.14 27.02 2.98
CA GLN A 132 -8.84 25.78 3.25
C GLN A 132 -7.87 24.63 3.52
N LEU A 133 -6.78 24.51 2.74
CA LEU A 133 -5.75 23.50 2.96
C LEU A 133 -5.10 23.64 4.34
N VAL A 134 -4.75 24.85 4.76
CA VAL A 134 -4.22 25.10 6.11
C VAL A 134 -5.16 24.59 7.18
N ARG A 135 -6.47 24.86 7.03
CA ARG A 135 -7.49 24.37 7.98
C ARG A 135 -7.65 22.86 7.95
N LEU A 136 -7.55 22.20 6.77
CA LEU A 136 -7.64 20.75 6.65
C LEU A 136 -6.43 20.05 7.29
N ALA A 137 -5.23 20.62 7.15
CA ALA A 137 -4.03 20.08 7.76
C ALA A 137 -3.96 20.32 9.29
N ASN A 138 -4.52 21.44 9.77
CA ASN A 138 -4.55 21.82 11.19
C ASN A 138 -5.95 22.32 11.56
N PRO A 139 -6.89 21.43 11.87
CA PRO A 139 -8.27 21.81 12.19
C PRO A 139 -8.36 22.78 13.37
N ARG A 140 -9.12 23.86 13.21
CA ARG A 140 -9.32 24.91 14.21
C ARG A 140 -10.80 25.28 14.31
N PRO A 141 -11.26 25.83 15.47
CA PRO A 141 -12.60 26.38 15.59
C PRO A 141 -12.85 27.49 14.57
N ARG A 142 -14.08 27.60 14.07
CA ARG A 142 -14.46 28.62 13.07
C ARG A 142 -14.64 30.01 13.71
N THR A 143 -13.53 30.63 14.12
CA THR A 143 -13.48 31.96 14.75
C THR A 143 -12.71 32.95 13.88
N LEU A 144 -12.87 34.25 14.12
CA LEU A 144 -12.11 35.28 13.42
C LEU A 144 -10.57 35.16 13.64
N PRO A 145 -10.08 34.92 14.88
CA PRO A 145 -8.66 34.66 15.09
C PRO A 145 -8.14 33.46 14.28
N SER A 146 -8.90 32.37 14.20
CA SER A 146 -8.52 31.21 13.38
C SER A 146 -8.39 31.58 11.91
N LYS A 147 -9.30 32.39 11.36
CA LYS A 147 -9.22 32.87 9.98
C LYS A 147 -7.98 33.73 9.71
N ILE A 148 -7.58 34.57 10.68
CA ILE A 148 -6.33 35.35 10.56
C ILE A 148 -5.12 34.43 10.55
N ILE A 149 -5.08 33.43 11.40
CA ILE A 149 -4.00 32.45 11.43
C ILE A 149 -3.99 31.63 10.13
N GLU A 150 -5.14 31.20 9.63
CA GLU A 150 -5.26 30.47 8.36
C GLU A 150 -4.71 31.32 7.19
N ALA A 151 -5.06 32.62 7.14
CA ALA A 151 -4.57 33.54 6.14
C ALA A 151 -3.03 33.75 6.22
N PHE A 152 -2.50 33.98 7.42
CA PHE A 152 -1.07 34.10 7.68
C PHE A 152 -0.31 32.84 7.24
N ARG A 153 -0.78 31.65 7.63
CA ARG A 153 -0.18 30.37 7.25
C ARG A 153 -0.30 30.10 5.75
N ALA A 154 -1.39 30.52 5.11
CA ALA A 154 -1.55 30.39 3.66
C ALA A 154 -0.54 31.25 2.89
N LEU A 155 -0.24 32.47 3.37
CA LEU A 155 0.82 33.31 2.81
C LEU A 155 2.19 32.64 2.94
N GLN A 156 2.53 32.10 4.12
CA GLN A 156 3.78 31.37 4.33
C GLN A 156 3.87 30.12 3.44
N MET A 157 2.79 29.35 3.34
CA MET A 157 2.74 28.14 2.53
C MET A 157 3.06 28.40 1.07
N GLU A 158 2.52 29.46 0.49
CA GLU A 158 2.75 29.83 -0.91
C GLU A 158 4.13 30.40 -1.21
N THR A 159 4.96 30.65 -0.20
CA THR A 159 6.39 30.93 -0.40
C THR A 159 7.24 29.66 -0.48
N ILE A 160 6.68 28.52 -0.08
CA ILE A 160 7.39 27.25 0.02
C ILE A 160 6.87 26.23 -1.00
N LEU A 161 5.55 26.16 -1.19
CA LEU A 161 4.88 25.23 -2.08
C LEU A 161 4.38 25.94 -3.35
N SER A 162 4.54 25.28 -4.48
CA SER A 162 3.94 25.71 -5.74
C SER A 162 2.42 25.56 -5.73
N LYS A 163 1.74 26.25 -6.65
CA LYS A 163 0.29 26.13 -6.84
C LYS A 163 -0.16 24.70 -7.12
N ASP A 164 0.63 23.94 -7.85
CA ASP A 164 0.31 22.55 -8.17
C ASP A 164 0.44 21.65 -6.94
N GLU A 165 1.48 21.81 -6.14
CA GLU A 165 1.63 21.10 -4.86
C GLU A 165 0.48 21.44 -3.88
N ILE A 166 0.09 22.73 -3.78
CA ILE A 166 -1.04 23.15 -2.94
C ILE A 166 -2.35 22.51 -3.41
N LEU A 167 -2.58 22.48 -4.73
CA LEU A 167 -3.79 21.85 -5.30
C LEU A 167 -3.79 20.34 -5.06
N GLU A 168 -2.67 19.66 -5.26
CA GLU A 168 -2.50 18.24 -4.96
C GLU A 168 -2.82 17.94 -3.50
N GLN A 169 -2.23 18.70 -2.59
CA GLN A 169 -2.47 18.55 -1.15
C GLN A 169 -3.94 18.77 -0.80
N TYR A 170 -4.59 19.76 -1.41
CA TYR A 170 -6.02 20.01 -1.20
C TYR A 170 -6.88 18.85 -1.70
N LEU A 171 -6.64 18.38 -2.93
CA LEU A 171 -7.37 17.29 -3.55
C LEU A 171 -7.27 16.00 -2.75
N ASN A 172 -6.15 15.76 -2.10
CA ASN A 172 -5.91 14.58 -1.27
C ASN A 172 -6.44 14.69 0.18
N ARG A 173 -6.79 15.90 0.66
CA ARG A 173 -7.27 16.14 2.04
C ARG A 173 -8.71 16.60 2.13
N ALA A 174 -9.31 17.03 1.03
CA ALA A 174 -10.69 17.49 1.03
C ALA A 174 -11.65 16.36 1.42
N PRO A 175 -12.67 16.62 2.26
CA PRO A 175 -13.68 15.64 2.61
C PRO A 175 -14.75 15.56 1.53
N PHE A 176 -15.18 14.33 1.21
CA PHE A 176 -16.20 14.06 0.18
C PHE A 176 -17.47 13.37 0.72
N GLY A 177 -17.64 13.40 2.03
CA GLY A 177 -18.79 12.79 2.71
C GLY A 177 -18.47 11.41 3.28
N SER A 178 -19.29 10.93 4.23
CA SER A 178 -18.98 9.73 4.99
C SER A 178 -17.58 9.82 5.63
N ASN A 179 -16.78 8.78 5.52
CA ASN A 179 -15.39 8.74 5.94
C ASN A 179 -14.40 8.87 4.74
N LEU A 180 -14.85 9.49 3.64
CA LEU A 180 -14.04 9.65 2.43
C LEU A 180 -13.21 10.92 2.50
N VAL A 181 -11.91 10.79 2.35
CA VAL A 181 -10.92 11.87 2.27
C VAL A 181 -10.11 11.71 1.00
N GLY A 182 -10.02 12.78 0.22
CA GLY A 182 -9.32 12.79 -1.06
C GLY A 182 -10.16 12.29 -2.23
N ILE A 183 -9.76 12.78 -3.41
CA ILE A 183 -10.51 12.58 -4.66
C ILE A 183 -10.55 11.13 -5.14
N ARG A 184 -9.45 10.36 -4.97
CA ARG A 184 -9.41 8.97 -5.40
C ARG A 184 -10.38 8.12 -4.60
N ALA A 185 -10.41 8.30 -3.27
CA ALA A 185 -11.35 7.58 -2.42
C ALA A 185 -12.81 7.91 -2.78
N ALA A 186 -13.10 9.19 -3.12
CA ALA A 186 -14.43 9.62 -3.56
C ALA A 186 -14.80 9.08 -4.95
N SER A 187 -13.88 9.15 -5.92
CA SER A 187 -14.07 8.64 -7.28
C SER A 187 -14.39 7.16 -7.29
N LEU A 188 -13.56 6.37 -6.62
CA LEU A 188 -13.79 4.93 -6.46
C LEU A 188 -15.12 4.66 -5.76
N HIS A 189 -15.40 5.34 -4.64
CA HIS A 189 -16.60 5.07 -3.85
C HIS A 189 -17.90 5.35 -4.60
N TYR A 190 -17.98 6.46 -5.34
CA TYR A 190 -19.23 6.86 -6.00
C TYR A 190 -19.37 6.33 -7.43
N PHE A 191 -18.25 6.04 -8.11
CA PHE A 191 -18.26 5.73 -9.55
C PHE A 191 -17.46 4.49 -9.94
N SER A 192 -16.80 3.80 -9.03
CA SER A 192 -15.90 2.66 -9.32
C SER A 192 -14.82 2.98 -10.39
N LYS A 193 -14.39 4.26 -10.47
CA LYS A 193 -13.46 4.76 -11.48
C LYS A 193 -12.26 5.43 -10.82
N GLU A 194 -11.09 5.33 -11.46
CA GLU A 194 -9.97 6.20 -11.13
C GLU A 194 -10.30 7.65 -11.51
N PRO A 195 -9.70 8.66 -10.86
CA PRO A 195 -10.00 10.08 -11.15
C PRO A 195 -9.72 10.48 -12.59
N THR A 196 -8.77 9.81 -13.28
CA THR A 196 -8.46 10.01 -14.70
C THR A 196 -9.63 9.69 -15.63
N ASP A 197 -10.49 8.75 -15.21
CA ASP A 197 -11.59 8.20 -16.04
C ASP A 197 -12.94 8.90 -15.79
N LEU A 198 -12.94 9.89 -14.89
CA LEU A 198 -14.14 10.67 -14.60
C LEU A 198 -14.58 11.50 -15.79
N SER A 199 -15.85 11.39 -16.14
CA SER A 199 -16.51 12.31 -17.06
C SER A 199 -16.60 13.73 -16.46
N LEU A 200 -16.86 14.74 -17.30
CA LEU A 200 -17.10 16.10 -16.84
C LEU A 200 -18.23 16.20 -15.81
N THR A 201 -19.29 15.41 -16.00
CA THR A 201 -20.46 15.38 -15.11
C THR A 201 -20.10 14.82 -13.73
N GLU A 202 -19.37 13.71 -13.68
CA GLU A 202 -18.92 13.05 -12.45
C GLU A 202 -17.90 13.91 -11.70
N ALA A 203 -16.91 14.47 -12.40
CA ALA A 203 -15.93 15.37 -11.83
C ALA A 203 -16.57 16.63 -11.23
N SER A 204 -17.56 17.23 -11.94
CA SER A 204 -18.30 18.40 -11.44
C SER A 204 -19.15 18.07 -10.21
N LEU A 205 -19.71 16.85 -10.13
CA LEU A 205 -20.42 16.39 -8.94
C LEU A 205 -19.46 16.33 -7.75
N LEU A 206 -18.31 15.63 -7.90
CA LEU A 206 -17.33 15.52 -6.82
C LEU A 206 -16.80 16.90 -6.41
N ALA A 207 -16.48 17.79 -7.34
CA ALA A 207 -16.00 19.14 -7.04
C ALA A 207 -16.99 19.97 -6.20
N GLY A 208 -18.27 19.62 -6.24
CA GLY A 208 -19.29 20.28 -5.43
C GLY A 208 -19.35 19.84 -3.99
N LEU A 209 -18.86 18.63 -3.63
CA LEU A 209 -19.06 18.00 -2.33
C LEU A 209 -18.30 18.67 -1.15
N PRO A 210 -17.04 19.14 -1.31
CA PRO A 210 -16.26 19.67 -0.19
C PRO A 210 -16.91 20.85 0.55
N GLN A 211 -17.77 21.60 -0.09
CA GLN A 211 -18.51 22.73 0.53
C GLN A 211 -19.39 22.28 1.71
N SER A 212 -20.07 21.15 1.56
CA SER A 212 -20.96 20.59 2.60
C SER A 212 -21.03 19.06 2.47
N PRO A 213 -19.96 18.33 2.84
CA PRO A 213 -19.79 16.93 2.48
C PRO A 213 -20.92 16.01 2.92
N SER A 214 -21.49 16.26 4.11
CA SER A 214 -22.59 15.42 4.64
C SER A 214 -23.95 15.73 3.99
N ARG A 215 -24.22 16.99 3.64
CA ARG A 215 -25.51 17.44 3.08
C ARG A 215 -25.60 17.23 1.56
N LEU A 216 -24.45 17.09 0.89
CA LEU A 216 -24.36 16.97 -0.56
C LEU A 216 -24.03 15.55 -1.03
N ARG A 217 -24.05 14.57 -0.11
CA ARG A 217 -23.84 13.16 -0.45
C ARG A 217 -24.84 12.69 -1.53
N PRO A 218 -24.37 12.27 -2.72
CA PRO A 218 -25.27 11.93 -3.82
C PRO A 218 -26.08 10.64 -3.55
N ASP A 219 -25.56 9.72 -2.74
CA ASP A 219 -26.22 8.49 -2.31
C ASP A 219 -27.37 8.74 -1.28
N ARG A 220 -27.37 9.89 -0.60
CA ARG A 220 -28.41 10.25 0.39
C ARG A 220 -29.27 11.43 -0.03
N HIS A 221 -28.67 12.38 -0.74
CA HIS A 221 -29.31 13.65 -1.11
C HIS A 221 -29.11 13.95 -2.61
N PRO A 222 -29.60 13.09 -3.53
CA PRO A 222 -29.30 13.18 -4.97
C PRO A 222 -29.74 14.50 -5.60
N GLN A 223 -30.86 15.06 -5.17
CA GLN A 223 -31.37 16.33 -5.71
C GLN A 223 -30.47 17.51 -5.29
N SER A 224 -30.01 17.55 -4.04
CA SER A 224 -29.08 18.59 -3.57
C SER A 224 -27.72 18.47 -4.26
N ALA A 225 -27.23 17.25 -4.43
CA ALA A 225 -26.00 16.95 -5.16
C ALA A 225 -26.12 17.37 -6.64
N LYS A 226 -27.26 17.08 -7.29
CA LYS A 226 -27.52 17.53 -8.66
C LYS A 226 -27.50 19.05 -8.79
N LYS A 227 -28.23 19.77 -7.96
CA LYS A 227 -28.23 21.25 -7.96
C LYS A 227 -26.83 21.80 -7.77
N ARG A 228 -26.05 21.20 -6.89
CA ARG A 228 -24.67 21.64 -6.64
C ARG A 228 -23.75 21.33 -7.83
N ARG A 229 -23.86 20.16 -8.46
CA ARG A 229 -23.17 19.83 -9.71
C ARG A 229 -23.46 20.83 -10.81
N ASP A 230 -24.74 21.15 -11.01
CA ASP A 230 -25.19 22.08 -12.06
C ASP A 230 -24.58 23.47 -11.82
N HIS A 231 -24.55 23.94 -10.57
CA HIS A 231 -23.83 25.18 -10.20
C HIS A 231 -22.31 25.12 -10.47
N VAL A 232 -21.66 23.97 -10.23
CA VAL A 232 -20.23 23.80 -10.56
C VAL A 232 -20.02 23.95 -12.07
N LEU A 233 -20.85 23.32 -12.90
CA LEU A 233 -20.79 23.42 -14.36
C LEU A 233 -20.97 24.88 -14.84
N GLU A 234 -21.90 25.63 -14.26
CA GLU A 234 -22.07 27.06 -14.53
C GLU A 234 -20.82 27.85 -14.16
N ARG A 235 -20.23 27.59 -13.01
CA ARG A 235 -18.97 28.22 -12.57
C ARG A 235 -17.82 27.93 -13.52
N MET A 236 -17.72 26.71 -14.04
CA MET A 236 -16.70 26.34 -15.04
C MET A 236 -16.87 27.11 -16.35
N VAL A 237 -18.12 27.40 -16.77
CA VAL A 237 -18.39 28.28 -17.92
C VAL A 237 -17.95 29.71 -17.61
N GLU A 238 -18.30 30.28 -16.46
CA GLU A 238 -17.90 31.61 -16.04
C GLU A 238 -16.36 31.78 -16.02
N CYS A 239 -15.65 30.72 -15.63
CA CYS A 239 -14.20 30.67 -15.62
C CYS A 239 -13.58 30.34 -16.99
N ARG A 240 -14.39 30.11 -18.03
CA ARG A 240 -13.97 29.75 -19.40
C ARG A 240 -13.18 28.43 -19.47
N PHE A 241 -13.45 27.50 -18.55
CA PHE A 241 -12.85 26.16 -18.56
C PHE A 241 -13.61 25.20 -19.49
N ILE A 242 -14.91 25.45 -19.70
CA ILE A 242 -15.76 24.72 -20.64
C ILE A 242 -16.68 25.67 -21.41
N GLU A 243 -17.15 25.23 -22.56
CA GLU A 243 -18.14 25.93 -23.37
C GLU A 243 -19.56 25.74 -22.78
N LYS A 244 -20.43 26.75 -23.07
CA LYS A 244 -21.81 26.76 -22.55
C LYS A 244 -22.64 25.56 -23.00
N ASP A 245 -22.47 25.12 -24.25
CA ASP A 245 -23.25 23.99 -24.78
C ASP A 245 -22.80 22.65 -24.16
N ARG A 246 -21.51 22.51 -23.88
CA ARG A 246 -21.00 21.34 -23.12
C ARG A 246 -21.55 21.31 -21.69
N SER A 247 -21.65 22.47 -21.03
CA SER A 247 -22.29 22.59 -19.71
C SER A 247 -23.75 22.17 -19.76
N LYS A 248 -24.53 22.69 -20.74
CA LYS A 248 -25.94 22.32 -20.91
C LYS A 248 -26.13 20.81 -21.12
N ALA A 249 -25.32 20.20 -21.98
CA ALA A 249 -25.35 18.76 -22.20
C ALA A 249 -25.08 17.98 -20.91
N SER A 250 -24.07 18.39 -20.12
CA SER A 250 -23.72 17.77 -18.85
C SER A 250 -24.81 17.92 -17.78
N ILE A 251 -25.52 19.05 -17.74
CA ILE A 251 -26.66 19.29 -16.83
C ILE A 251 -27.81 18.35 -17.10
N GLN A 252 -28.05 17.96 -18.34
CA GLN A 252 -29.10 17.01 -18.72
C GLN A 252 -28.77 15.57 -18.36
N MET A 253 -27.49 15.24 -18.14
CA MET A 253 -27.08 13.89 -17.78
C MET A 253 -27.55 13.53 -16.36
N PRO A 254 -28.10 12.32 -16.17
CA PRO A 254 -28.43 11.83 -14.83
C PRO A 254 -27.15 11.59 -13.99
N ILE A 255 -27.30 11.60 -12.68
CA ILE A 255 -26.25 11.12 -11.78
C ILE A 255 -26.43 9.62 -11.65
N LEU A 256 -25.49 8.88 -12.24
CA LEU A 256 -25.43 7.42 -12.11
C LEU A 256 -24.30 7.10 -11.12
N LEU A 257 -24.66 6.51 -10.00
CA LEU A 257 -23.70 6.04 -8.99
C LEU A 257 -23.42 4.57 -9.24
N GLU A 258 -22.16 4.21 -9.18
CA GLU A 258 -21.68 2.85 -9.27
C GLU A 258 -20.85 2.55 -8.01
N PRO A 259 -21.47 2.03 -6.93
CA PRO A 259 -20.79 1.83 -5.66
C PRO A 259 -19.64 0.83 -5.77
N TRP A 260 -18.45 1.25 -5.39
CA TRP A 260 -17.26 0.42 -5.35
C TRP A 260 -17.27 -0.50 -4.12
N THR A 261 -17.12 -1.77 -4.35
CA THR A 261 -16.85 -2.73 -3.31
C THR A 261 -15.33 -2.93 -3.22
N PRO A 262 -14.68 -2.53 -2.12
CA PRO A 262 -13.25 -2.74 -1.95
C PRO A 262 -12.86 -4.20 -2.14
N PRO A 263 -11.89 -4.51 -2.99
CA PRO A 263 -11.49 -5.88 -3.22
C PRO A 263 -10.92 -6.52 -1.96
N PHE A 264 -11.11 -7.83 -1.85
CA PHE A 264 -10.58 -8.68 -0.80
C PHE A 264 -9.89 -9.88 -1.46
N LEU A 265 -8.75 -9.61 -2.09
CA LEU A 265 -8.00 -10.55 -2.90
C LEU A 265 -6.73 -11.01 -2.16
N ALA A 266 -6.22 -12.18 -2.51
CA ALA A 266 -5.00 -12.77 -1.94
C ALA A 266 -4.92 -12.64 -0.40
N PRO A 267 -5.94 -13.08 0.36
CA PRO A 267 -6.10 -12.69 1.76
C PRO A 267 -4.91 -13.09 2.64
N HIS A 268 -4.34 -14.29 2.50
CA HIS A 268 -3.20 -14.74 3.29
C HIS A 268 -1.94 -13.91 3.02
N PHE A 269 -1.70 -13.57 1.75
CA PHE A 269 -0.56 -12.75 1.35
C PHE A 269 -0.69 -11.34 1.92
N VAL A 270 -1.83 -10.70 1.69
CA VAL A 270 -2.09 -9.33 2.16
C VAL A 270 -2.06 -9.25 3.68
N ASP A 271 -2.70 -10.18 4.39
CA ASP A 271 -2.67 -10.20 5.85
C ASP A 271 -1.24 -10.37 6.39
N SER A 272 -0.41 -11.16 5.71
CA SER A 272 0.99 -11.33 6.10
C SER A 272 1.80 -10.03 5.97
N ILE A 273 1.48 -9.17 4.98
CA ILE A 273 2.06 -7.84 4.85
C ILE A 273 1.51 -6.90 5.94
N LEU A 274 0.20 -6.88 6.14
CA LEU A 274 -0.44 -5.98 7.11
C LEU A 274 -0.01 -6.29 8.55
N GLN A 275 0.27 -7.56 8.86
CA GLN A 275 0.77 -8.03 10.16
C GLN A 275 2.30 -7.90 10.31
N GLY A 276 3.01 -7.38 9.30
CA GLY A 276 4.48 -7.24 9.32
C GLY A 276 5.26 -8.56 9.23
N LYS A 277 4.61 -9.67 8.88
CA LYS A 277 5.25 -10.97 8.65
C LYS A 277 6.02 -11.03 7.33
N LEU A 278 5.56 -10.25 6.34
CA LEU A 278 6.25 -10.01 5.08
C LEU A 278 6.55 -8.52 4.98
N ASN A 279 7.82 -8.19 4.85
CA ASN A 279 8.27 -6.81 4.63
C ASN A 279 8.32 -6.52 3.14
N LEU A 280 7.19 -6.13 2.58
CA LEU A 280 7.02 -5.79 1.17
C LEU A 280 6.44 -4.38 1.03
N PRO A 281 6.76 -3.67 -0.08
CA PRO A 281 6.15 -2.38 -0.40
C PRO A 281 4.65 -2.51 -0.68
N SER A 282 3.95 -1.40 -0.76
CA SER A 282 2.51 -1.38 -1.07
C SER A 282 2.19 -1.92 -2.46
N GLN A 283 3.00 -1.59 -3.46
CA GLN A 283 3.01 -2.31 -4.74
C GLN A 283 3.90 -3.54 -4.58
N THR A 284 3.30 -4.71 -4.68
CA THR A 284 3.93 -5.98 -4.37
C THR A 284 4.42 -6.70 -5.62
N THR A 285 5.08 -7.83 -5.43
CA THR A 285 5.53 -8.71 -6.53
C THR A 285 4.47 -9.72 -6.95
N LEU A 286 3.35 -9.84 -6.21
CA LEU A 286 2.29 -10.79 -6.48
C LEU A 286 1.70 -10.57 -7.88
N ASP A 287 1.48 -11.65 -8.60
CA ASP A 287 0.78 -11.66 -9.87
C ASP A 287 -0.64 -12.21 -9.68
N LEU A 288 -1.63 -11.33 -9.86
CA LEU A 288 -3.03 -11.67 -9.58
C LEU A 288 -3.54 -12.82 -10.47
N HIS A 289 -2.99 -13.00 -11.67
CA HIS A 289 -3.35 -14.12 -12.55
C HIS A 289 -2.88 -15.46 -11.93
N PHE A 290 -1.60 -15.57 -11.55
CA PHE A 290 -1.07 -16.75 -10.87
C PHE A 290 -1.77 -17.00 -9.54
N GLN A 291 -2.09 -15.95 -8.79
CA GLN A 291 -2.80 -16.07 -7.53
C GLN A 291 -4.18 -16.71 -7.70
N LYS A 292 -5.00 -16.17 -8.62
CA LYS A 292 -6.34 -16.71 -8.91
C LYS A 292 -6.30 -18.14 -9.43
N LEU A 293 -5.38 -18.43 -10.36
CA LEU A 293 -5.19 -19.79 -10.86
C LEU A 293 -4.86 -20.76 -9.74
N THR A 294 -3.97 -20.35 -8.81
CA THR A 294 -3.56 -21.18 -7.67
C THR A 294 -4.72 -21.41 -6.69
N GLU A 295 -5.48 -20.35 -6.39
CA GLU A 295 -6.68 -20.44 -5.53
C GLU A 295 -7.72 -21.40 -6.14
N ASP A 296 -7.97 -21.31 -7.44
CA ASP A 296 -8.90 -22.19 -8.17
C ASP A 296 -8.43 -23.66 -8.15
N LEU A 297 -7.16 -23.91 -8.42
CA LEU A 297 -6.59 -25.26 -8.43
C LEU A 297 -6.65 -25.90 -7.03
N ILE A 298 -6.28 -25.18 -6.00
CA ILE A 298 -6.39 -25.67 -4.62
C ILE A 298 -7.83 -26.00 -4.28
N THR A 299 -8.76 -25.09 -4.58
CA THR A 299 -10.19 -25.31 -4.27
C THR A 299 -10.75 -26.54 -4.96
N ARG A 300 -10.36 -26.81 -6.22
CA ARG A 300 -10.84 -27.97 -6.99
C ARG A 300 -10.23 -29.30 -6.52
N HIS A 301 -8.98 -29.28 -6.06
CA HIS A 301 -8.24 -30.49 -5.71
C HIS A 301 -8.16 -30.76 -4.20
N SER A 302 -8.66 -29.83 -3.37
CA SER A 302 -8.73 -30.04 -1.93
C SER A 302 -9.89 -30.98 -1.60
N SER A 303 -9.57 -32.14 -1.07
CA SER A 303 -10.59 -32.96 -0.39
C SER A 303 -10.99 -32.31 0.94
N ASP A 304 -12.15 -32.64 1.49
CA ASP A 304 -12.62 -32.19 2.83
C ASP A 304 -11.62 -32.47 3.97
N LYS A 305 -10.65 -33.33 3.74
CA LYS A 305 -9.59 -33.68 4.69
C LYS A 305 -8.32 -32.82 4.55
N ALA A 306 -8.21 -31.97 3.53
CA ALA A 306 -7.00 -31.19 3.21
C ALA A 306 -6.96 -29.80 3.90
N HIS A 307 -7.39 -29.72 5.17
CA HIS A 307 -7.46 -28.45 5.91
C HIS A 307 -6.13 -27.71 6.11
N GLY A 308 -5.00 -28.27 5.71
CA GLY A 308 -3.67 -27.71 5.89
C GLY A 308 -2.89 -27.51 4.60
N THR A 309 -3.53 -27.43 3.44
CA THR A 309 -2.85 -27.25 2.15
C THR A 309 -2.52 -25.78 1.90
N GLY A 310 -1.26 -25.52 1.54
CA GLY A 310 -0.82 -24.20 1.08
C GLY A 310 0.13 -24.31 -0.10
N VAL A 311 0.18 -23.25 -0.91
CA VAL A 311 1.05 -23.15 -2.09
C VAL A 311 1.75 -21.80 -2.11
N VAL A 312 3.02 -21.85 -2.49
CA VAL A 312 3.84 -20.65 -2.82
C VAL A 312 4.40 -20.83 -4.21
N ILE A 313 4.25 -19.81 -5.03
CA ILE A 313 4.90 -19.71 -6.33
C ILE A 313 5.88 -18.55 -6.27
N LEU A 314 7.15 -18.84 -6.56
CA LEU A 314 8.23 -17.86 -6.62
C LEU A 314 8.74 -17.73 -8.05
N ASP A 315 9.13 -16.51 -8.40
CA ASP A 315 10.04 -16.31 -9.50
C ASP A 315 11.43 -16.82 -9.09
N ALA A 316 11.89 -17.87 -9.75
CA ALA A 316 13.20 -18.46 -9.42
C ALA A 316 14.36 -17.47 -9.66
N ALA A 317 14.21 -16.49 -10.57
CA ALA A 317 15.27 -15.57 -10.95
C ALA A 317 15.61 -14.55 -9.85
N ASN A 318 14.63 -14.08 -9.10
CA ASN A 318 14.79 -12.99 -8.13
C ASN A 318 14.19 -13.28 -6.75
N GLY A 319 13.46 -14.41 -6.60
CA GLY A 319 12.81 -14.80 -5.36
C GLY A 319 11.49 -14.07 -5.07
N ASP A 320 10.94 -13.34 -6.06
CA ASP A 320 9.66 -12.65 -5.94
C ASP A 320 8.52 -13.63 -5.68
N ILE A 321 7.60 -13.25 -4.79
CA ILE A 321 6.39 -14.04 -4.53
C ILE A 321 5.36 -13.70 -5.61
N LEU A 322 5.10 -14.65 -6.51
CA LEU A 322 4.09 -14.51 -7.57
C LEU A 322 2.70 -14.92 -7.10
N ALA A 323 2.61 -15.95 -6.25
CA ALA A 323 1.37 -16.36 -5.61
C ALA A 323 1.64 -16.96 -4.22
N MET A 324 0.69 -16.74 -3.30
CA MET A 324 0.71 -17.31 -1.95
C MET A 324 -0.71 -17.64 -1.49
N VAL A 325 -1.00 -18.92 -1.35
CA VAL A 325 -2.27 -19.43 -0.85
C VAL A 325 -2.00 -20.23 0.42
N GLY A 326 -2.53 -19.77 1.55
CA GLY A 326 -2.24 -20.35 2.86
C GLY A 326 -3.25 -21.41 3.31
N SER A 327 -4.40 -21.51 2.65
CA SER A 327 -5.43 -22.54 2.88
C SER A 327 -6.37 -22.60 1.68
N PRO A 328 -7.11 -23.71 1.49
CA PRO A 328 -8.09 -23.85 0.42
C PRO A 328 -9.26 -22.85 0.51
N ASP A 329 -9.68 -22.50 1.71
CA ASP A 329 -10.75 -21.51 1.93
C ASP A 329 -10.43 -20.64 3.15
N TYR A 330 -10.05 -19.39 2.88
CA TYR A 330 -9.77 -18.39 3.91
C TYR A 330 -10.96 -18.12 4.86
N ARG A 331 -12.20 -18.27 4.36
CA ARG A 331 -13.42 -17.98 5.12
C ARG A 331 -13.87 -19.14 6.00
N ASN A 332 -13.31 -20.31 5.84
CA ASN A 332 -13.62 -21.49 6.63
C ASN A 332 -13.09 -21.38 8.07
N LYS A 333 -13.93 -20.85 8.97
CA LYS A 333 -13.57 -20.69 10.39
C LYS A 333 -13.36 -22.03 11.11
N ARG A 334 -14.12 -23.08 10.76
CA ARG A 334 -14.02 -24.40 11.37
C ARG A 334 -12.73 -25.11 10.98
N GLY A 335 -12.28 -24.93 9.74
CA GLY A 335 -11.05 -25.49 9.20
C GLY A 335 -9.81 -24.61 9.41
N ALA A 336 -9.86 -23.62 10.31
CA ALA A 336 -8.77 -22.68 10.54
C ALA A 336 -8.27 -21.97 9.24
N GLY A 337 -9.18 -21.65 8.33
CA GLY A 337 -8.89 -21.10 7.00
C GLY A 337 -8.06 -19.83 6.99
N GLN A 338 -8.03 -19.05 8.08
CA GLN A 338 -7.20 -17.85 8.20
C GLN A 338 -5.74 -18.14 8.57
N VAL A 339 -5.41 -19.40 8.93
CA VAL A 339 -4.03 -19.80 9.20
C VAL A 339 -3.27 -19.90 7.89
N ASN A 340 -2.22 -19.10 7.76
CA ASN A 340 -1.33 -19.16 6.60
C ASN A 340 -0.30 -20.28 6.80
N VAL A 341 -0.57 -21.48 6.26
CA VAL A 341 0.34 -22.63 6.41
C VAL A 341 1.65 -22.45 5.64
N THR A 342 1.74 -21.53 4.70
CA THR A 342 3.00 -21.25 3.98
C THR A 342 4.04 -20.57 4.87
N LEU A 343 3.58 -19.92 5.95
CA LEU A 343 4.42 -19.26 6.97
C LEU A 343 4.45 -20.03 8.30
N ALA A 344 3.64 -21.06 8.44
CA ALA A 344 3.67 -21.92 9.62
C ALA A 344 4.89 -22.83 9.58
N GLN A 345 5.47 -23.08 10.75
CA GLN A 345 6.55 -24.06 10.91
C GLN A 345 5.97 -25.47 10.82
N ARG A 346 6.52 -26.27 9.92
CA ARG A 346 6.11 -27.64 9.65
C ARG A 346 7.32 -28.50 9.32
N SER A 347 7.22 -29.80 9.60
CA SER A 347 8.24 -30.74 9.17
C SER A 347 8.39 -30.71 7.64
N PRO A 348 9.60 -30.50 7.12
CA PRO A 348 9.87 -30.54 5.68
C PRO A 348 9.92 -31.98 5.15
N GLY A 349 9.87 -32.98 5.99
CA GLY A 349 10.05 -34.36 5.59
C GLY A 349 11.38 -34.58 4.86
N SER A 350 11.34 -35.27 3.73
CA SER A 350 12.51 -35.59 2.90
C SER A 350 12.98 -34.46 2.00
N THR A 351 12.36 -33.29 2.02
CA THR A 351 12.70 -32.19 1.10
C THR A 351 14.06 -31.54 1.40
N LEU A 352 14.67 -31.84 2.54
CA LEU A 352 16.05 -31.40 2.82
C LEU A 352 17.14 -32.30 2.21
N LYS A 353 16.80 -33.52 1.76
CA LYS A 353 17.78 -34.48 1.19
C LYS A 353 18.53 -33.92 -0.01
N PRO A 354 17.90 -33.27 -1.01
CA PRO A 354 18.63 -32.70 -2.16
C PRO A 354 19.78 -31.77 -1.76
N PHE A 355 19.59 -30.98 -0.70
CA PHE A 355 20.65 -30.09 -0.20
C PHE A 355 21.83 -30.87 0.41
N ALA A 356 21.55 -31.95 1.13
CA ALA A 356 22.61 -32.79 1.69
C ALA A 356 23.42 -33.49 0.59
N TYR A 357 22.73 -34.02 -0.43
CA TYR A 357 23.40 -34.63 -1.59
C TYR A 357 24.24 -33.61 -2.36
N ALA A 358 23.69 -32.40 -2.61
CA ALA A 358 24.43 -31.32 -3.25
C ALA A 358 25.68 -30.95 -2.45
N LEU A 359 25.55 -30.75 -1.12
CA LEU A 359 26.67 -30.38 -0.25
C LEU A 359 27.73 -31.50 -0.18
N ALA A 360 27.33 -32.77 -0.19
CA ALA A 360 28.27 -33.90 -0.21
C ALA A 360 29.03 -33.97 -1.55
N MET A 361 28.35 -33.74 -2.67
CA MET A 361 28.97 -33.70 -4.01
C MET A 361 29.91 -32.50 -4.14
N ASP A 362 29.52 -31.34 -3.64
CA ASP A 362 30.29 -30.11 -3.63
C ASP A 362 31.65 -30.29 -2.92
N ARG A 363 31.65 -31.07 -1.85
CA ARG A 363 32.85 -31.36 -1.06
C ARG A 363 33.66 -32.57 -1.55
N GLY A 364 33.27 -33.17 -2.67
CA GLY A 364 33.92 -34.38 -3.18
C GLY A 364 33.74 -35.62 -2.30
N LEU A 365 32.75 -35.61 -1.39
CA LEU A 365 32.44 -36.72 -0.48
C LEU A 365 31.47 -37.73 -1.10
N LEU A 366 30.90 -37.42 -2.27
CA LEU A 366 29.89 -38.22 -2.93
C LEU A 366 29.96 -38.01 -4.44
N THR A 367 29.77 -39.09 -5.20
CA THR A 367 29.47 -39.02 -6.63
C THR A 367 28.10 -39.64 -6.93
N PRO A 368 27.43 -39.27 -8.04
CA PRO A 368 26.11 -39.82 -8.37
C PRO A 368 26.06 -41.34 -8.50
N GLU A 369 27.13 -41.95 -8.97
CA GLU A 369 27.21 -43.41 -9.21
C GLU A 369 27.85 -44.19 -8.04
N GLU A 370 28.24 -43.51 -6.97
CA GLU A 370 28.77 -44.17 -5.79
C GLU A 370 27.72 -45.10 -5.16
N ILE A 371 28.14 -46.29 -4.78
CA ILE A 371 27.25 -47.27 -4.14
C ILE A 371 27.15 -47.00 -2.64
N LEU A 372 25.94 -46.70 -2.20
CA LEU A 372 25.57 -46.54 -0.81
C LEU A 372 24.87 -47.79 -0.27
N LYS A 373 24.86 -47.97 1.06
CA LYS A 373 24.23 -49.11 1.72
C LYS A 373 22.86 -48.68 2.27
N ASP A 374 21.79 -49.29 1.73
CA ASP A 374 20.45 -49.16 2.25
C ASP A 374 20.11 -50.41 3.08
N ASN A 375 20.73 -50.55 4.24
CA ASN A 375 20.57 -51.69 5.15
C ASN A 375 20.03 -51.25 6.51
N PRO A 376 19.41 -52.13 7.31
CA PRO A 376 18.97 -51.78 8.65
C PRO A 376 20.09 -51.16 9.49
N LEU A 377 19.81 -50.00 10.08
CA LEU A 377 20.74 -49.28 10.96
C LEU A 377 20.21 -49.38 12.39
N ASN A 378 20.95 -50.09 13.25
CA ASN A 378 20.62 -50.22 14.66
C ASN A 378 21.51 -49.34 15.51
N LEU A 379 21.00 -48.16 15.90
CA LEU A 379 21.61 -47.30 16.90
C LEU A 379 20.82 -47.36 18.20
N PRO A 380 21.45 -47.23 19.36
CA PRO A 380 20.74 -47.20 20.63
C PRO A 380 19.62 -46.14 20.62
N GLY A 381 18.36 -46.59 20.75
CA GLY A 381 17.19 -45.71 20.76
C GLY A 381 16.77 -45.16 19.39
N TYR A 382 17.44 -45.56 18.26
CA TYR A 382 17.14 -45.02 16.95
C TYR A 382 17.26 -46.09 15.84
N GLN A 383 16.13 -46.47 15.26
CA GLN A 383 16.03 -47.48 14.21
C GLN A 383 15.26 -46.90 12.99
N PRO A 384 15.88 -46.06 12.18
CA PRO A 384 15.22 -45.49 11.00
C PRO A 384 14.90 -46.57 9.97
N LYS A 385 13.75 -46.41 9.30
CA LYS A 385 13.31 -47.27 8.18
C LYS A 385 12.98 -46.41 6.98
N ASN A 386 13.00 -46.99 5.77
CA ASN A 386 12.42 -46.36 4.61
C ASN A 386 10.89 -46.26 4.75
N PHE A 387 10.26 -45.37 3.95
CA PHE A 387 8.82 -45.12 4.03
C PHE A 387 7.97 -46.40 3.84
N ASP A 388 8.41 -47.26 2.90
CA ASP A 388 7.76 -48.58 2.62
C ASP A 388 8.22 -49.73 3.56
N GLY A 389 9.11 -49.44 4.50
CA GLY A 389 9.65 -50.43 5.43
C GLY A 389 10.71 -51.36 4.83
N ASN A 390 10.96 -51.32 3.55
CA ASN A 390 11.88 -52.21 2.83
C ASN A 390 13.29 -51.61 2.70
N PHE A 391 14.29 -52.47 2.55
CA PHE A 391 15.69 -52.09 2.31
C PHE A 391 16.14 -52.62 0.96
N ARG A 392 16.94 -51.79 0.23
CA ARG A 392 17.38 -52.06 -1.15
C ARG A 392 18.76 -52.71 -1.20
N GLY A 393 19.49 -52.78 -0.09
CA GLY A 393 20.88 -53.23 -0.08
C GLY A 393 21.84 -52.21 -0.68
N ALA A 394 22.54 -52.62 -1.74
CA ALA A 394 23.48 -51.76 -2.47
C ALA A 394 22.72 -50.95 -3.51
N VAL A 395 22.77 -49.60 -3.43
CA VAL A 395 22.09 -48.65 -4.36
C VAL A 395 23.02 -47.51 -4.75
N SER A 396 22.94 -47.00 -5.97
CA SER A 396 23.70 -45.82 -6.32
C SER A 396 23.14 -44.58 -5.59
N ALA A 397 23.97 -43.57 -5.34
CA ALA A 397 23.56 -42.30 -4.75
C ALA A 397 22.44 -41.65 -5.56
N ARG A 398 22.50 -41.72 -6.89
CA ARG A 398 21.42 -41.29 -7.82
C ARG A 398 20.10 -41.97 -7.48
N GLN A 399 20.05 -43.30 -7.43
CA GLN A 399 18.84 -44.07 -7.15
C GLN A 399 18.33 -43.80 -5.72
N ALA A 400 19.25 -43.69 -4.76
CA ALA A 400 18.90 -43.39 -3.37
C ALA A 400 18.21 -41.99 -3.25
N LEU A 401 18.65 -40.99 -4.00
CA LEU A 401 18.01 -39.66 -4.01
C LEU A 401 16.67 -39.70 -4.75
N ILE A 402 16.58 -40.36 -5.91
CA ILE A 402 15.34 -40.50 -6.70
C ILE A 402 14.25 -41.18 -5.88
N GLN A 403 14.58 -42.30 -5.18
CA GLN A 403 13.64 -43.05 -4.32
C GLN A 403 13.47 -42.44 -2.92
N SER A 404 14.18 -41.34 -2.63
CA SER A 404 14.12 -40.67 -1.33
C SER A 404 14.41 -41.60 -0.14
N LEU A 405 15.38 -42.54 -0.30
CA LEU A 405 15.73 -43.53 0.75
C LEU A 405 16.29 -42.84 2.01
N ASN A 406 15.92 -43.35 3.16
CA ASN A 406 16.25 -42.74 4.45
C ASN A 406 17.66 -43.08 4.93
N LEU A 407 18.05 -44.37 4.82
CA LEU A 407 19.32 -44.84 5.35
C LEU A 407 20.53 -44.25 4.60
N PRO A 408 20.53 -44.21 3.24
CA PRO A 408 21.56 -43.49 2.48
C PRO A 408 21.65 -42.02 2.81
N ALA A 409 20.52 -41.32 3.02
CA ALA A 409 20.52 -39.91 3.39
C ALA A 409 21.13 -39.65 4.77
N ILE A 410 20.88 -40.55 5.75
CA ILE A 410 21.52 -40.49 7.07
C ILE A 410 23.03 -40.70 6.96
N GLU A 411 23.45 -41.66 6.14
CA GLU A 411 24.88 -41.91 5.84
C GLU A 411 25.55 -40.62 5.31
N ILE A 412 24.92 -39.97 4.33
CA ILE A 412 25.42 -38.71 3.75
C ILE A 412 25.49 -37.62 4.81
N LEU A 413 24.44 -37.45 5.64
CA LEU A 413 24.46 -36.44 6.73
C LEU A 413 25.63 -36.70 7.69
N ARG A 414 25.96 -37.98 7.99
CA ARG A 414 27.11 -38.31 8.83
C ARG A 414 28.43 -37.94 8.18
N ARG A 415 28.58 -38.14 6.84
CA ARG A 415 29.79 -37.75 6.10
C ARG A 415 30.02 -36.26 6.07
N ILE A 416 28.98 -35.47 5.79
CA ILE A 416 29.08 -34.00 5.74
C ILE A 416 29.16 -33.35 7.12
N GLY A 417 28.66 -34.05 8.15
CA GLY A 417 28.57 -33.58 9.52
C GLY A 417 27.27 -32.76 9.78
N GLN A 418 26.56 -33.10 10.85
CA GLN A 418 25.27 -32.46 11.20
C GLN A 418 25.40 -30.95 11.42
N LYS A 419 26.47 -30.49 12.09
CA LYS A 419 26.70 -29.07 12.35
C LYS A 419 26.82 -28.30 11.03
N SER A 420 27.65 -28.80 10.15
CA SER A 420 27.89 -28.16 8.84
C SER A 420 26.65 -28.14 7.96
N PHE A 421 25.83 -29.21 7.99
CA PHE A 421 24.57 -29.22 7.27
C PHE A 421 23.58 -28.20 7.84
N LEU A 422 23.44 -28.11 9.17
CA LEU A 422 22.59 -27.13 9.84
C LEU A 422 23.00 -25.69 9.47
N GLU A 423 24.29 -25.38 9.56
CA GLU A 423 24.84 -24.06 9.16
C GLU A 423 24.56 -23.73 7.69
N THR A 424 24.68 -24.72 6.81
CA THR A 424 24.32 -24.58 5.39
C THR A 424 22.83 -24.26 5.21
N MET A 425 21.94 -24.96 5.89
CA MET A 425 20.49 -24.73 5.81
C MET A 425 20.12 -23.33 6.33
N GLN A 426 20.73 -22.91 7.45
CA GLN A 426 20.55 -21.56 7.99
C GLN A 426 21.06 -20.48 7.01
N GLY A 427 22.21 -20.68 6.36
CA GLY A 427 22.78 -19.80 5.34
C GLY A 427 21.89 -19.70 4.09
N LEU A 428 21.17 -20.76 3.74
CA LEU A 428 20.19 -20.74 2.65
C LEU A 428 18.88 -20.02 3.05
N GLY A 429 18.69 -19.70 4.34
CA GLY A 429 17.54 -18.93 4.83
C GLY A 429 16.52 -19.71 5.63
N LEU A 430 16.79 -20.98 5.97
CA LEU A 430 15.93 -21.78 6.85
C LEU A 430 16.14 -21.39 8.33
N THR A 431 15.79 -20.14 8.65
CA THR A 431 16.08 -19.51 9.96
C THR A 431 15.34 -20.10 11.15
N THR A 432 14.32 -20.92 10.89
CA THR A 432 13.58 -21.63 11.94
C THR A 432 14.34 -22.84 12.49
N LEU A 433 15.39 -23.31 11.80
CA LEU A 433 16.32 -24.33 12.30
C LEU A 433 17.33 -23.67 13.26
N ASN A 434 16.88 -23.21 14.42
CA ASN A 434 17.65 -22.39 15.37
C ASN A 434 18.11 -23.13 16.63
N GLU A 435 17.75 -24.42 16.75
CA GLU A 435 18.20 -25.28 17.85
C GLU A 435 19.58 -25.88 17.57
N THR A 436 20.15 -26.52 18.57
CA THR A 436 21.48 -27.17 18.47
C THR A 436 21.44 -28.42 17.59
N ARG A 437 22.59 -28.83 17.07
CA ARG A 437 22.72 -30.09 16.32
C ARG A 437 22.22 -31.30 17.09
N ASP A 438 22.46 -31.30 18.42
CA ASP A 438 22.10 -32.44 19.28
C ASP A 438 20.58 -32.55 19.48
N HIS A 439 19.86 -31.43 19.41
CA HIS A 439 18.41 -31.38 19.40
C HIS A 439 17.83 -32.09 18.18
N TYR A 440 18.34 -31.78 16.99
CA TYR A 440 17.83 -32.38 15.76
C TYR A 440 18.34 -33.77 15.48
N GLY A 441 19.58 -34.05 15.87
CA GLY A 441 20.24 -35.33 15.62
C GLY A 441 20.24 -35.71 14.14
N LEU A 442 20.25 -37.01 13.87
CA LEU A 442 20.20 -37.55 12.50
C LEU A 442 18.81 -37.38 11.86
N ASN A 443 17.78 -37.08 12.67
CA ASN A 443 16.42 -36.83 12.16
C ASN A 443 16.32 -35.55 11.34
N LEU A 444 17.28 -34.61 11.46
CA LEU A 444 17.28 -33.37 10.67
C LEU A 444 17.05 -33.61 9.16
N ILE A 445 17.74 -34.63 8.59
CA ILE A 445 17.65 -34.95 7.16
C ILE A 445 16.33 -35.62 6.78
N LEU A 446 15.59 -36.12 7.75
CA LEU A 446 14.29 -36.79 7.60
C LEU A 446 13.12 -35.88 7.96
N GLY A 447 13.39 -34.61 8.25
CA GLY A 447 12.36 -33.61 8.61
C GLY A 447 12.19 -33.41 10.11
N GLY A 448 13.19 -33.76 10.93
CA GLY A 448 13.16 -33.58 12.40
C GLY A 448 13.23 -32.12 12.85
N GLY A 449 13.43 -31.16 11.93
CA GLY A 449 13.37 -29.73 12.19
C GLY A 449 12.23 -29.08 11.41
N GLU A 450 11.52 -28.15 12.04
CA GLU A 450 10.39 -27.47 11.40
C GLU A 450 10.86 -26.24 10.58
N VAL A 451 10.34 -26.10 9.35
CA VAL A 451 10.63 -24.98 8.44
C VAL A 451 9.36 -24.36 7.89
N ARG A 452 9.45 -23.14 7.39
CA ARG A 452 8.37 -22.48 6.66
C ARG A 452 8.44 -22.87 5.18
N LEU A 453 7.30 -23.14 4.55
CA LEU A 453 7.24 -23.47 3.13
C LEU A 453 7.85 -22.35 2.26
N LEU A 454 7.60 -21.09 2.59
CA LEU A 454 8.19 -19.95 1.88
C LEU A 454 9.72 -19.96 1.93
N ASP A 455 10.31 -20.22 3.11
CA ASP A 455 11.76 -20.24 3.28
C ASP A 455 12.38 -21.44 2.54
N LEU A 456 11.71 -22.59 2.58
CA LEU A 456 12.12 -23.78 1.84
C LEU A 456 12.08 -23.54 0.31
N ALA A 457 11.01 -22.93 -0.20
CA ALA A 457 10.92 -22.59 -1.63
C ALA A 457 12.03 -21.62 -2.07
N ARG A 458 12.35 -20.62 -1.22
CA ARG A 458 13.49 -19.72 -1.46
C ARG A 458 14.83 -20.42 -1.43
N ALA A 459 15.02 -21.39 -0.54
CA ALA A 459 16.24 -22.20 -0.51
C ALA A 459 16.40 -23.01 -1.80
N TYR A 460 15.31 -23.58 -2.33
CA TYR A 460 15.33 -24.27 -3.62
C TYR A 460 15.59 -23.31 -4.80
N ALA A 461 15.04 -22.10 -4.78
CA ALA A 461 15.36 -21.08 -5.78
C ALA A 461 16.87 -20.73 -5.78
N LYS A 462 17.47 -20.56 -4.59
CA LYS A 462 18.92 -20.37 -4.46
C LYS A 462 19.72 -21.57 -4.98
N LEU A 463 19.30 -22.80 -4.68
CA LEU A 463 19.95 -24.00 -5.20
C LEU A 463 19.87 -24.07 -6.72
N ALA A 464 18.72 -23.75 -7.30
CA ALA A 464 18.53 -23.75 -8.77
C ALA A 464 19.36 -22.67 -9.49
N GLN A 465 19.75 -21.61 -8.79
CA GLN A 465 20.51 -20.46 -9.31
C GLN A 465 21.91 -20.34 -8.70
N ALA A 466 22.43 -21.42 -8.16
CA ALA A 466 23.75 -21.42 -7.52
C ALA A 466 24.81 -20.77 -8.42
N LYS A 467 25.63 -19.90 -7.83
CA LYS A 467 26.70 -19.15 -8.50
C LYS A 467 28.05 -19.53 -7.92
N PRO A 468 29.14 -19.31 -8.63
CA PRO A 468 30.47 -19.47 -8.09
C PRO A 468 30.64 -18.63 -6.79
N GLY A 469 31.08 -19.31 -5.72
CA GLY A 469 31.21 -18.67 -4.38
C GLY A 469 30.01 -18.82 -3.46
N ASP A 470 28.90 -19.37 -3.91
CA ASP A 470 27.78 -19.72 -3.05
C ASP A 470 28.10 -20.91 -2.14
N THR A 471 27.28 -21.15 -1.13
CA THR A 471 27.46 -22.26 -0.17
C THR A 471 27.42 -23.64 -0.81
N ILE A 472 26.74 -23.78 -1.94
CA ILE A 472 26.70 -24.96 -2.82
C ILE A 472 27.07 -24.49 -4.22
N SER A 473 28.05 -25.14 -4.83
CA SER A 473 28.54 -24.76 -6.16
C SER A 473 27.49 -25.00 -7.26
N PRO A 474 27.58 -24.29 -8.39
CA PRO A 474 26.74 -24.53 -9.56
C PRO A 474 26.80 -25.96 -10.07
N GLU A 475 27.98 -26.57 -10.01
CA GLU A 475 28.23 -27.95 -10.49
C GLU A 475 27.47 -28.97 -9.64
N ALA A 476 27.55 -28.83 -8.31
CA ALA A 476 26.83 -29.71 -7.38
C ALA A 476 25.29 -29.51 -7.49
N ALA A 477 24.85 -28.27 -7.61
CA ALA A 477 23.45 -27.93 -7.83
C ALA A 477 22.92 -28.53 -9.14
N PHE A 478 23.70 -28.43 -10.22
CA PHE A 478 23.38 -29.02 -11.53
C PHE A 478 23.26 -30.54 -11.46
N LEU A 479 24.20 -31.23 -10.80
CA LEU A 479 24.13 -32.68 -10.63
C LEU A 479 22.86 -33.14 -9.94
N VAL A 480 22.49 -32.47 -8.83
CA VAL A 480 21.25 -32.79 -8.09
C VAL A 480 20.02 -32.47 -8.95
N ALA A 481 19.98 -31.31 -9.61
CA ALA A 481 18.89 -30.95 -10.50
C ALA A 481 18.71 -31.98 -11.63
N LYS A 482 19.81 -32.43 -12.25
CA LYS A 482 19.82 -33.48 -13.30
C LYS A 482 19.29 -34.82 -12.77
N ILE A 483 19.64 -35.21 -11.54
CA ILE A 483 19.12 -36.43 -10.93
C ILE A 483 17.60 -36.31 -10.72
N LEU A 484 17.13 -35.18 -10.19
CA LEU A 484 15.73 -34.97 -9.84
C LEU A 484 14.82 -34.72 -11.06
N SER A 485 15.36 -34.26 -12.19
CA SER A 485 14.61 -34.04 -13.44
C SER A 485 14.57 -35.27 -14.37
N GLY A 486 15.24 -36.37 -14.01
CA GLY A 486 15.24 -37.60 -14.80
C GLY A 486 13.88 -38.31 -14.80
N ASN A 487 13.55 -39.00 -15.90
CA ASN A 487 12.31 -39.77 -16.07
C ASN A 487 12.27 -41.09 -15.27
N GLU A 488 13.30 -41.36 -14.49
CA GLU A 488 13.45 -42.58 -13.71
C GLU A 488 12.61 -42.56 -12.40
N ARG A 489 11.89 -41.46 -12.14
CA ARG A 489 11.04 -41.30 -10.97
C ARG A 489 9.76 -42.12 -11.16
N ASP A 490 9.60 -43.14 -10.37
CA ASP A 490 8.31 -43.86 -10.30
C ASP A 490 7.27 -42.99 -9.59
N LEU A 491 6.38 -42.39 -10.36
CA LEU A 491 5.29 -41.54 -9.86
C LEU A 491 4.35 -42.30 -8.93
N ALA A 492 4.30 -43.61 -9.01
CA ALA A 492 3.47 -44.47 -8.15
C ALA A 492 3.90 -44.41 -6.66
N VAL A 493 5.15 -44.03 -6.36
CA VAL A 493 5.65 -43.89 -4.98
C VAL A 493 5.17 -42.58 -4.33
N PHE A 494 4.75 -41.61 -5.09
CA PHE A 494 4.36 -40.28 -4.60
C PHE A 494 2.86 -39.97 -4.77
N GLY A 495 2.09 -40.93 -5.24
CA GLY A 495 0.62 -40.97 -5.24
C GLY A 495 -0.08 -39.89 -6.03
#